data_6193fdf3ad55cab283c090c138098b54
#
_entry.id   6193fdf3ad55cab283c090c138098b54
#
_cell.length_a   1.000
_cell.length_b   1.000
_cell.length_c   1.000
_cell.angle_alpha   90.00
_cell.angle_beta   90.00
_cell.angle_gamma   90.00
#
_symmetry.space_group_name_H-M   'P 1'
#
loop_
_entity.id
_entity.type
_entity.pdbx_description
1 polymer ?
#
loop_
_entity_poly.entity_id
_entity_poly.type
_entity_poly.pdbx_seq_one_letter_code
_entity_poly.pdbx_strand_id
1 'polypeptide(L)'
;MAAFRNISLPISYKLPLEQNPAGITILADGGYLLNFSAKPEVIRLNASLQEVWRKDLQAQTRNHVNCEITASPDNRLIALSNETAVRITDSEGQLLWQYDHAPWYHFMGSGCFFSADTKFMWFVSPEEQDTLHRLRLSDFTIIDSYPLETSQECAYNFYATPDKNKFLLETPAGQDAVTLYLIRFSDDAMTLEELTQCNDCIAGNFSPDGKTFITAPHYSEAIQLLSFPGMEKTGALPQEILFDINDRYKDAEEPDSVNYTALFINNDTFLVFTRFGRCLLADRHTLTCFGELLPEGCDTRAYDFSGNPTTDPTAIVDYGGDIITLQVNMQGQLLITHSSGELRVYDLPEIKKETV
;
A
#
# COMPACT_ATOMS: atom_id res chain seq x y z
N MET A 1 -13.93 30.36 0.41
CA MET A 1 -13.53 28.98 0.13
C MET A 1 -13.23 28.89 -1.35
N ALA A 2 -12.10 28.33 -1.74
CA ALA A 2 -11.85 28.02 -3.16
C ALA A 2 -12.92 27.04 -3.65
N ALA A 3 -13.32 27.16 -4.92
CA ALA A 3 -14.31 26.26 -5.49
C ALA A 3 -13.76 24.83 -5.55
N PHE A 4 -14.58 23.84 -5.20
CA PHE A 4 -14.24 22.42 -5.34
C PHE A 4 -13.98 22.08 -6.82
N ARG A 5 -12.88 21.38 -7.10
CA ARG A 5 -12.41 21.12 -8.46
C ARG A 5 -12.52 19.63 -8.81
N ASN A 6 -13.14 19.35 -9.94
CA ASN A 6 -13.09 18.04 -10.56
C ASN A 6 -11.98 18.02 -11.61
N ILE A 7 -10.99 17.13 -11.44
CA ILE A 7 -9.80 17.04 -12.28
C ILE A 7 -9.81 15.71 -13.01
N SER A 8 -10.07 15.76 -14.33
CA SER A 8 -10.04 14.55 -15.17
C SER A 8 -8.62 14.06 -15.39
N LEU A 9 -8.41 12.75 -15.26
CA LEU A 9 -7.16 12.08 -15.52
C LEU A 9 -7.31 11.14 -16.73
N PRO A 10 -6.71 11.44 -17.88
CA PRO A 10 -6.67 10.50 -19.00
C PRO A 10 -5.75 9.32 -18.71
N ILE A 11 -6.08 8.15 -19.29
CA ILE A 11 -5.24 6.96 -19.20
C ILE A 11 -3.95 7.19 -20.00
N SER A 12 -2.79 7.08 -19.33
CA SER A 12 -1.48 7.13 -19.99
C SER A 12 -1.06 5.76 -20.55
N TYR A 13 -1.23 4.72 -19.71
CA TYR A 13 -0.97 3.33 -20.09
C TYR A 13 -2.03 2.42 -19.50
N LYS A 14 -2.33 1.32 -20.18
CA LYS A 14 -3.17 0.25 -19.66
C LYS A 14 -2.70 -1.13 -20.10
N LEU A 15 -2.88 -2.11 -19.23
CA LEU A 15 -2.59 -3.50 -19.49
C LEU A 15 -3.79 -4.34 -19.04
N PRO A 16 -4.48 -5.03 -19.97
CA PRO A 16 -5.48 -6.02 -19.58
C PRO A 16 -4.77 -7.24 -18.94
N LEU A 17 -5.32 -7.71 -17.84
CA LEU A 17 -4.85 -8.88 -17.12
C LEU A 17 -5.95 -9.97 -17.16
N GLU A 18 -5.55 -11.24 -17.13
CA GLU A 18 -6.52 -12.35 -17.06
C GLU A 18 -7.25 -12.40 -15.72
N GLN A 19 -6.60 -11.87 -14.66
CA GLN A 19 -7.15 -11.71 -13.31
C GLN A 19 -6.47 -10.54 -12.62
N ASN A 20 -7.10 -10.00 -11.58
CA ASN A 20 -6.48 -8.97 -10.76
C ASN A 20 -5.27 -9.52 -10.00
N PRO A 21 -4.16 -8.77 -9.94
CA PRO A 21 -3.03 -9.15 -9.12
C PRO A 21 -3.42 -9.11 -7.63
N ALA A 22 -2.87 -10.05 -6.86
CA ALA A 22 -2.99 -10.06 -5.41
C ALA A 22 -2.08 -8.98 -4.78
N GLY A 23 -0.93 -8.72 -5.42
CA GLY A 23 0.00 -7.68 -5.01
C GLY A 23 0.72 -7.06 -6.20
N ILE A 24 1.14 -5.80 -6.02
CA ILE A 24 1.92 -5.04 -6.98
C ILE A 24 3.09 -4.42 -6.24
N THR A 25 4.31 -4.83 -6.58
CA THR A 25 5.53 -4.23 -6.07
C THR A 25 6.10 -3.25 -7.08
N ILE A 26 6.28 -1.99 -6.68
CA ILE A 26 6.93 -0.96 -7.51
C ILE A 26 8.44 -1.14 -7.40
N LEU A 27 9.11 -1.26 -8.54
CA LEU A 27 10.55 -1.46 -8.62
C LEU A 27 11.32 -0.13 -8.67
N ALA A 28 12.57 -0.15 -8.24
CA ALA A 28 13.44 1.04 -8.25
C ALA A 28 13.72 1.59 -9.66
N ASP A 29 13.60 0.77 -10.71
CA ASP A 29 13.70 1.21 -12.11
C ASP A 29 12.36 1.75 -12.68
N GLY A 30 11.35 1.84 -11.83
CA GLY A 30 10.01 2.29 -12.19
C GLY A 30 9.12 1.22 -12.82
N GLY A 31 9.61 -0.01 -12.95
CA GLY A 31 8.81 -1.16 -13.37
C GLY A 31 7.98 -1.75 -12.22
N TYR A 32 7.37 -2.90 -12.46
CA TYR A 32 6.47 -3.54 -11.51
C TYR A 32 6.69 -5.05 -11.46
N LEU A 33 6.49 -5.65 -10.29
CA LEU A 33 6.24 -7.08 -10.14
C LEU A 33 4.77 -7.29 -9.78
N LEU A 34 4.12 -8.18 -10.48
CA LEU A 34 2.75 -8.60 -10.21
C LEU A 34 2.76 -10.04 -9.71
N ASN A 35 2.06 -10.32 -8.62
CA ASN A 35 1.77 -11.66 -8.15
C ASN A 35 0.26 -11.91 -8.10
N PHE A 36 -0.14 -13.17 -8.11
CA PHE A 36 -1.54 -13.59 -8.21
C PHE A 36 -1.88 -14.63 -7.15
N SER A 37 -3.05 -14.55 -6.53
CA SER A 37 -3.46 -15.48 -5.48
C SER A 37 -3.76 -16.90 -5.99
N ALA A 38 -4.11 -17.06 -7.26
CA ALA A 38 -4.52 -18.34 -7.83
C ALA A 38 -3.49 -18.95 -8.79
N LYS A 39 -2.36 -18.26 -9.04
CA LYS A 39 -1.34 -18.69 -9.99
C LYS A 39 0.05 -18.56 -9.37
N PRO A 40 0.96 -19.54 -9.63
CA PRO A 40 2.32 -19.47 -9.10
C PRO A 40 3.21 -18.47 -9.86
N GLU A 41 2.69 -17.83 -10.89
CA GLU A 41 3.47 -16.94 -11.75
C GLU A 41 3.65 -15.54 -11.15
N VAL A 42 4.80 -14.97 -11.43
CA VAL A 42 5.14 -13.57 -11.22
C VAL A 42 5.42 -12.94 -12.56
N ILE A 43 4.87 -11.77 -12.80
CA ILE A 43 5.08 -11.01 -14.03
C ILE A 43 5.90 -9.77 -13.70
N ARG A 44 7.01 -9.56 -14.40
CA ARG A 44 7.74 -8.30 -14.39
C ARG A 44 7.32 -7.43 -15.57
N LEU A 45 6.92 -6.21 -15.26
CA LEU A 45 6.61 -5.17 -16.24
C LEU A 45 7.66 -4.06 -16.17
N ASN A 46 7.90 -3.39 -17.30
CA ASN A 46 8.61 -2.10 -17.30
C ASN A 46 7.65 -0.94 -16.91
N ALA A 47 8.18 0.27 -16.82
CA ALA A 47 7.41 1.47 -16.45
C ALA A 47 6.24 1.79 -17.40
N SER A 48 6.26 1.30 -18.64
CA SER A 48 5.18 1.45 -19.64
C SER A 48 4.23 0.25 -19.68
N LEU A 49 4.20 -0.58 -18.63
CA LEU A 49 3.38 -1.79 -18.49
C LEU A 49 3.67 -2.87 -19.54
N GLN A 50 4.82 -2.87 -20.20
CA GLN A 50 5.19 -3.94 -21.12
C GLN A 50 5.84 -5.10 -20.35
N GLU A 51 5.43 -6.33 -20.65
CA GLU A 51 5.99 -7.53 -20.03
C GLU A 51 7.47 -7.68 -20.40
N VAL A 52 8.32 -7.75 -19.36
CA VAL A 52 9.76 -8.01 -19.49
C VAL A 52 10.00 -9.51 -19.40
N TRP A 53 9.36 -10.17 -18.42
CA TRP A 53 9.37 -11.62 -18.26
C TRP A 53 8.17 -12.08 -17.40
N ARG A 54 7.88 -13.38 -17.53
CA ARG A 54 6.89 -14.11 -16.73
C ARG A 54 7.54 -15.39 -16.26
N LYS A 55 7.52 -15.66 -14.96
CA LYS A 55 8.18 -16.82 -14.35
C LYS A 55 7.32 -17.42 -13.25
N ASP A 56 7.36 -18.75 -13.16
CA ASP A 56 6.80 -19.46 -12.02
C ASP A 56 7.81 -19.42 -10.86
N LEU A 57 7.68 -18.43 -9.98
CA LEU A 57 8.51 -18.27 -8.79
C LEU A 57 7.89 -18.88 -7.53
N GLN A 58 6.63 -19.32 -7.62
CA GLN A 58 5.86 -19.83 -6.48
C GLN A 58 5.63 -21.36 -6.59
N ALA A 59 6.34 -22.03 -7.49
CA ALA A 59 6.20 -23.46 -7.76
C ALA A 59 6.46 -24.28 -6.50
N GLN A 60 5.45 -24.60 -5.76
CA GLN A 60 5.31 -25.65 -4.75
C GLN A 60 4.38 -25.31 -3.58
N THR A 61 3.65 -24.22 -3.62
CA THR A 61 2.68 -23.94 -2.56
C THR A 61 1.37 -24.68 -2.83
N ARG A 62 0.99 -25.52 -1.89
CA ARG A 62 -0.32 -26.16 -1.91
C ARG A 62 -1.36 -25.15 -1.47
N ASN A 63 -2.38 -24.97 -2.30
CA ASN A 63 -3.61 -24.25 -1.99
C ASN A 63 -3.51 -22.74 -1.77
N HIS A 64 -3.92 -21.95 -2.77
CA HIS A 64 -4.37 -20.55 -2.70
C HIS A 64 -3.41 -19.61 -1.95
N VAL A 65 -2.39 -19.18 -2.62
CA VAL A 65 -1.29 -18.51 -1.98
C VAL A 65 -1.44 -17.02 -2.11
N ASN A 66 -1.74 -16.38 -1.02
CA ASN A 66 -1.31 -15.03 -0.85
C ASN A 66 0.21 -15.08 -0.68
N CYS A 67 0.96 -14.65 -1.68
CA CYS A 67 2.39 -14.51 -1.61
C CYS A 67 2.70 -13.02 -1.68
N GLU A 68 3.45 -12.53 -0.70
CA GLU A 68 3.99 -11.20 -0.75
C GLU A 68 5.33 -11.21 -1.46
N ILE A 69 5.53 -10.27 -2.38
CA ILE A 69 6.74 -10.16 -3.19
C ILE A 69 7.37 -8.79 -2.98
N THR A 70 8.68 -8.79 -2.82
CA THR A 70 9.47 -7.56 -2.86
C THR A 70 10.75 -7.78 -3.63
N ALA A 71 11.36 -6.71 -4.14
CA ALA A 71 12.63 -6.75 -4.84
C ALA A 71 13.68 -5.92 -4.11
N SER A 72 14.95 -6.33 -4.22
CA SER A 72 16.06 -5.50 -3.76
C SER A 72 16.13 -4.20 -4.57
N PRO A 73 16.66 -3.09 -4.00
CA PRO A 73 16.77 -1.81 -4.69
C PRO A 73 17.53 -1.85 -6.03
N ASP A 74 18.41 -2.82 -6.20
CA ASP A 74 19.16 -3.04 -7.45
C ASP A 74 18.48 -4.04 -8.39
N ASN A 75 17.27 -4.52 -8.05
CA ASN A 75 16.46 -5.49 -8.79
C ASN A 75 17.15 -6.84 -9.07
N ARG A 76 18.22 -7.19 -8.33
CA ARG A 76 18.93 -8.46 -8.51
C ARG A 76 18.37 -9.61 -7.68
N LEU A 77 17.73 -9.29 -6.56
CA LEU A 77 17.11 -10.26 -5.66
C LEU A 77 15.61 -10.03 -5.61
N ILE A 78 14.86 -11.12 -5.53
CA ILE A 78 13.42 -11.13 -5.33
C ILE A 78 13.14 -11.98 -4.09
N ALA A 79 12.48 -11.40 -3.09
CA ALA A 79 12.01 -12.13 -1.93
C ALA A 79 10.53 -12.44 -2.10
N LEU A 80 10.17 -13.66 -1.73
CA LEU A 80 8.80 -14.18 -1.72
C LEU A 80 8.51 -14.70 -0.33
N SER A 81 7.45 -14.23 0.28
CA SER A 81 6.94 -14.73 1.55
C SER A 81 5.57 -15.37 1.32
N ASN A 82 5.39 -16.58 1.77
CA ASN A 82 4.13 -17.32 1.66
C ASN A 82 3.73 -17.97 2.99
N GLU A 83 2.69 -18.78 2.95
CA GLU A 83 2.12 -19.43 4.14
C GLU A 83 3.14 -20.21 5.00
N THR A 84 4.19 -20.77 4.41
CA THR A 84 5.09 -21.73 5.08
C THR A 84 6.57 -21.44 4.89
N ALA A 85 6.94 -20.44 4.09
CA ALA A 85 8.33 -20.17 3.79
C ALA A 85 8.58 -18.73 3.34
N VAL A 86 9.79 -18.25 3.58
CA VAL A 86 10.37 -17.08 2.95
C VAL A 86 11.50 -17.52 2.04
N ARG A 87 11.52 -17.02 0.79
CA ARG A 87 12.50 -17.40 -0.23
C ARG A 87 13.15 -16.19 -0.83
N ILE A 88 14.41 -16.33 -1.22
CA ILE A 88 15.12 -15.34 -2.03
C ILE A 88 15.55 -16.04 -3.33
N THR A 89 15.21 -15.43 -4.45
CA THR A 89 15.69 -15.82 -5.77
C THR A 89 16.52 -14.70 -6.37
N ASP A 90 17.35 -15.02 -7.36
CA ASP A 90 17.92 -14.00 -8.24
C ASP A 90 16.86 -13.49 -9.24
N SER A 91 17.22 -12.52 -10.06
CA SER A 91 16.36 -11.95 -11.11
C SER A 91 15.96 -12.98 -12.18
N GLU A 92 16.70 -14.09 -12.29
CA GLU A 92 16.44 -15.19 -13.21
C GLU A 92 15.50 -16.25 -12.61
N GLY A 93 15.13 -16.12 -11.31
CA GLY A 93 14.26 -17.03 -10.59
C GLY A 93 14.98 -18.25 -10.00
N GLN A 94 16.33 -18.24 -9.98
CA GLN A 94 17.08 -19.29 -9.30
C GLN A 94 16.99 -19.08 -7.79
N LEU A 95 16.59 -20.12 -7.05
CA LEU A 95 16.54 -20.11 -5.60
C LEU A 95 17.96 -19.96 -5.01
N LEU A 96 18.15 -18.93 -4.20
CA LEU A 96 19.41 -18.65 -3.49
C LEU A 96 19.34 -19.02 -2.01
N TRP A 97 18.19 -18.83 -1.39
CA TRP A 97 17.97 -19.06 0.04
C TRP A 97 16.50 -19.35 0.33
N GLN A 98 16.25 -20.13 1.38
CA GLN A 98 14.93 -20.44 1.87
C GLN A 98 14.94 -20.59 3.39
N TYR A 99 13.91 -20.07 4.04
CA TYR A 99 13.58 -20.27 5.44
C TYR A 99 12.18 -20.87 5.52
N ASP A 100 12.10 -22.10 6.02
CA ASP A 100 10.83 -22.78 6.25
C ASP A 100 10.35 -22.48 7.67
N HIS A 101 9.07 -22.20 7.84
CA HIS A 101 8.43 -21.94 9.14
C HIS A 101 7.10 -22.68 9.26
N ALA A 102 6.53 -22.72 10.45
CA ALA A 102 5.20 -23.24 10.68
C ALA A 102 4.18 -22.45 9.81
N PRO A 103 3.10 -23.08 9.34
CA PRO A 103 2.06 -22.36 8.62
C PRO A 103 1.48 -21.22 9.46
N TRP A 104 1.29 -20.07 8.84
CA TRP A 104 0.49 -19.00 9.44
C TRP A 104 -0.92 -19.52 9.76
N TYR A 105 -1.47 -19.17 10.93
CA TYR A 105 -2.79 -19.62 11.34
C TYR A 105 -3.89 -19.06 10.44
N HIS A 106 -3.82 -17.76 10.15
CA HIS A 106 -4.58 -17.10 9.11
C HIS A 106 -3.58 -16.38 8.21
N PHE A 107 -3.35 -16.90 7.02
CA PHE A 107 -2.42 -16.27 6.12
C PHE A 107 -3.00 -14.98 5.55
N MET A 108 -2.54 -13.85 6.06
CA MET A 108 -2.92 -12.51 5.64
C MET A 108 -1.89 -11.86 4.71
N GLY A 109 -0.76 -12.53 4.45
CA GLY A 109 0.40 -11.99 3.76
C GLY A 109 1.36 -11.29 4.72
N SER A 110 2.63 -11.65 4.67
CA SER A 110 3.69 -10.97 5.41
C SER A 110 4.76 -10.55 4.44
N GLY A 111 4.99 -9.23 4.32
CA GLY A 111 5.98 -8.68 3.41
C GLY A 111 7.41 -9.02 3.82
N CYS A 112 8.35 -8.66 2.94
CA CYS A 112 9.78 -8.61 3.22
C CYS A 112 10.29 -7.21 2.91
N PHE A 113 11.44 -6.85 3.48
CA PHE A 113 12.06 -5.56 3.26
C PHE A 113 13.56 -5.68 3.03
N PHE A 114 14.08 -5.09 1.96
CA PHE A 114 15.51 -4.99 1.70
C PHE A 114 16.06 -3.64 2.13
N SER A 115 17.25 -3.62 2.76
CA SER A 115 17.98 -2.37 2.99
C SER A 115 18.34 -1.68 1.68
N ALA A 116 18.43 -0.35 1.71
CA ALA A 116 18.73 0.45 0.52
C ALA A 116 20.09 0.12 -0.12
N ASP A 117 21.03 -0.43 0.65
CA ASP A 117 22.35 -0.88 0.20
C ASP A 117 22.42 -2.39 -0.12
N THR A 118 21.29 -3.09 -0.04
CA THR A 118 21.16 -4.53 -0.29
C THR A 118 22.09 -5.40 0.59
N LYS A 119 22.42 -4.94 1.81
CA LYS A 119 23.19 -5.75 2.76
C LYS A 119 22.30 -6.66 3.58
N PHE A 120 21.08 -6.22 3.87
CA PHE A 120 20.16 -6.89 4.78
C PHE A 120 18.77 -7.06 4.14
N MET A 121 18.08 -8.09 4.62
CA MET A 121 16.64 -8.26 4.40
C MET A 121 15.96 -8.53 5.75
N TRP A 122 14.75 -8.00 5.93
CA TRP A 122 13.87 -8.31 7.06
C TRP A 122 12.65 -9.06 6.59
N PHE A 123 12.19 -9.96 7.44
CA PHE A 123 10.94 -10.70 7.27
C PHE A 123 10.38 -11.10 8.63
N VAL A 124 9.10 -11.43 8.70
CA VAL A 124 8.46 -11.96 9.90
C VAL A 124 8.08 -13.41 9.68
N SER A 125 8.27 -14.26 10.69
CA SER A 125 7.79 -15.65 10.69
C SER A 125 6.94 -15.93 11.93
N PRO A 126 5.98 -16.89 11.84
CA PRO A 126 5.15 -17.31 12.97
C PRO A 126 5.95 -18.30 13.84
N GLU A 127 6.45 -17.82 14.96
CA GLU A 127 7.06 -18.62 16.01
C GLU A 127 6.05 -18.79 17.19
N GLU A 128 6.51 -19.01 18.43
CA GLU A 128 5.64 -18.91 19.62
C GLU A 128 5.02 -17.49 19.74
N GLN A 129 5.83 -16.49 19.40
CA GLN A 129 5.43 -15.13 19.10
C GLN A 129 5.93 -14.81 17.71
N ASP A 130 5.17 -14.05 16.94
CA ASP A 130 5.61 -13.61 15.61
C ASP A 130 6.95 -12.89 15.76
N THR A 131 7.91 -13.28 14.95
CA THR A 131 9.31 -12.88 15.14
C THR A 131 9.83 -12.15 13.89
N LEU A 132 10.29 -10.91 14.09
CA LEU A 132 11.00 -10.14 13.06
C LEU A 132 12.46 -10.61 13.00
N HIS A 133 12.86 -11.10 11.84
CA HIS A 133 14.23 -11.55 11.57
C HIS A 133 14.96 -10.55 10.71
N ARG A 134 16.28 -10.42 10.96
CA ARG A 134 17.22 -9.69 10.11
C ARG A 134 18.21 -10.67 9.49
N LEU A 135 18.19 -10.76 8.17
CA LEU A 135 19.04 -11.62 7.37
C LEU A 135 20.18 -10.80 6.74
N ARG A 136 21.42 -11.22 6.90
CA ARG A 136 22.57 -10.67 6.17
C ARG A 136 22.67 -11.37 4.82
N LEU A 137 22.63 -10.61 3.72
CA LEU A 137 22.54 -11.15 2.36
C LEU A 137 23.86 -11.68 1.80
N SER A 138 25.01 -11.28 2.36
CA SER A 138 26.33 -11.73 1.87
C SER A 138 26.60 -13.22 2.10
N ASP A 139 25.96 -13.82 3.10
CA ASP A 139 26.13 -15.22 3.49
C ASP A 139 24.81 -15.90 3.92
N PHE A 140 23.69 -15.19 3.75
CA PHE A 140 22.36 -15.64 4.13
C PHE A 140 22.25 -16.13 5.58
N THR A 141 22.87 -15.39 6.51
CA THR A 141 22.82 -15.67 7.95
C THR A 141 21.82 -14.76 8.64
N ILE A 142 20.89 -15.32 9.42
CA ILE A 142 20.03 -14.55 10.33
C ILE A 142 20.92 -14.07 11.48
N ILE A 143 21.03 -12.75 11.63
CA ILE A 143 21.93 -12.11 12.60
C ILE A 143 21.20 -11.53 13.81
N ASP A 144 19.92 -11.21 13.66
CA ASP A 144 19.05 -10.72 14.73
C ASP A 144 17.66 -11.33 14.61
N SER A 145 16.98 -11.52 15.73
CA SER A 145 15.58 -11.95 15.82
C SER A 145 14.90 -11.24 16.98
N TYR A 146 13.76 -10.61 16.71
CA TYR A 146 12.97 -9.85 17.68
C TYR A 146 11.56 -10.40 17.75
N PRO A 147 11.12 -10.97 18.88
CA PRO A 147 9.73 -11.33 19.07
C PRO A 147 8.88 -10.05 19.11
N LEU A 148 7.78 -10.08 18.37
CA LEU A 148 6.77 -9.02 18.33
C LEU A 148 5.66 -9.38 19.33
N GLU A 149 5.05 -8.37 19.96
CA GLU A 149 3.89 -8.58 20.85
C GLU A 149 2.60 -8.75 20.03
N THR A 150 2.62 -9.64 19.05
CA THR A 150 1.54 -9.86 18.08
C THR A 150 1.21 -11.34 17.96
N SER A 151 0.00 -11.63 17.53
CA SER A 151 -0.48 -12.99 17.28
C SER A 151 -0.31 -13.40 15.81
N GLN A 152 -0.41 -14.70 15.53
CA GLN A 152 -0.31 -15.29 14.20
C GLN A 152 -1.44 -14.87 13.21
N GLU A 153 -2.31 -13.97 13.62
CA GLU A 153 -3.41 -13.44 12.79
C GLU A 153 -3.03 -12.14 12.06
N CYS A 154 -1.78 -11.70 12.19
CA CYS A 154 -1.33 -10.43 11.66
C CYS A 154 -0.77 -10.54 10.24
N ALA A 155 -1.02 -9.52 9.43
CA ALA A 155 -0.27 -9.23 8.22
C ALA A 155 0.82 -8.20 8.56
N TYR A 156 2.00 -8.33 7.97
CA TYR A 156 3.13 -7.44 8.23
C TYR A 156 3.52 -6.70 6.96
N ASN A 157 3.38 -5.38 6.99
CA ASN A 157 3.73 -4.52 5.87
C ASN A 157 4.96 -3.68 6.21
N PHE A 158 5.86 -3.55 5.26
CA PHE A 158 7.10 -2.80 5.40
C PHE A 158 7.09 -1.58 4.50
N TYR A 159 7.51 -0.44 5.03
CA TYR A 159 7.57 0.81 4.28
C TYR A 159 8.94 1.45 4.38
N ALA A 160 9.55 1.74 3.23
CA ALA A 160 10.79 2.48 3.17
C ALA A 160 10.61 3.89 3.72
N THR A 161 11.62 4.40 4.43
CA THR A 161 11.66 5.80 4.85
C THR A 161 12.69 6.59 4.05
N PRO A 162 12.63 7.93 4.07
CA PRO A 162 13.68 8.78 3.48
C PRO A 162 15.08 8.57 4.09
N ASP A 163 15.16 8.06 5.32
CA ASP A 163 16.41 7.67 5.99
C ASP A 163 16.73 6.20 5.70
N LYS A 164 17.83 5.95 5.00
CA LYS A 164 18.23 4.61 4.58
C LYS A 164 18.49 3.61 5.71
N ASN A 165 18.65 4.09 6.92
CA ASN A 165 18.89 3.29 8.12
C ASN A 165 17.62 3.10 8.96
N LYS A 166 16.46 3.38 8.37
CA LYS A 166 15.15 3.24 9.01
C LYS A 166 14.13 2.67 8.04
N PHE A 167 13.14 2.00 8.60
CA PHE A 167 11.91 1.63 7.90
C PHE A 167 10.76 1.57 8.88
N LEU A 168 9.53 1.56 8.37
CA LEU A 168 8.33 1.33 9.19
C LEU A 168 7.88 -0.11 9.01
N LEU A 169 7.44 -0.71 10.11
CA LEU A 169 6.74 -1.98 10.15
C LEU A 169 5.32 -1.72 10.64
N GLU A 170 4.35 -2.09 9.82
CA GLU A 170 2.93 -2.06 10.17
C GLU A 170 2.48 -3.47 10.53
N THR A 171 1.79 -3.60 11.64
CA THR A 171 1.26 -4.85 12.17
C THR A 171 -0.24 -4.72 12.33
N PRO A 172 -1.04 -4.94 11.28
CA PRO A 172 -2.48 -4.95 11.44
C PRO A 172 -2.92 -6.17 12.25
N ALA A 173 -3.65 -5.94 13.32
CA ALA A 173 -4.13 -6.97 14.22
C ALA A 173 -5.62 -7.28 13.95
N GLY A 174 -5.93 -7.70 12.72
CA GLY A 174 -7.30 -8.07 12.33
C GLY A 174 -8.29 -6.91 12.49
N GLN A 175 -9.30 -7.08 13.36
CA GLN A 175 -10.30 -6.05 13.66
C GLN A 175 -9.92 -5.13 14.84
N ASP A 176 -8.83 -5.44 15.57
CA ASP A 176 -8.61 -4.80 16.86
C ASP A 176 -7.84 -3.48 16.74
N ALA A 177 -6.64 -3.48 16.21
CA ALA A 177 -5.84 -2.26 16.06
C ALA A 177 -4.66 -2.45 15.08
N VAL A 178 -4.25 -1.37 14.44
CA VAL A 178 -3.02 -1.31 13.65
C VAL A 178 -1.92 -0.65 14.48
N THR A 179 -0.78 -1.31 14.60
CA THR A 179 0.39 -0.76 15.28
C THR A 179 1.50 -0.48 14.28
N LEU A 180 2.08 0.71 14.36
CA LEU A 180 3.24 1.11 13.56
C LEU A 180 4.50 1.14 14.42
N TYR A 181 5.56 0.49 13.94
CA TYR A 181 6.89 0.53 14.55
C TYR A 181 7.86 1.28 13.63
N LEU A 182 8.68 2.15 14.20
CA LEU A 182 9.85 2.69 13.54
C LEU A 182 11.05 1.83 13.89
N ILE A 183 11.61 1.14 12.91
CA ILE A 183 12.81 0.34 13.05
C ILE A 183 14.00 1.20 12.65
N ARG A 184 15.03 1.25 13.56
CA ARG A 184 16.32 1.86 13.29
C ARG A 184 17.38 0.78 13.31
N PHE A 185 18.29 0.80 12.37
CA PHE A 185 19.34 -0.22 12.28
C PHE A 185 20.69 0.36 11.85
N SER A 186 21.73 -0.34 12.22
CA SER A 186 23.11 -0.19 11.76
C SER A 186 23.67 -1.58 11.40
N ASP A 187 24.93 -1.68 11.01
CA ASP A 187 25.54 -2.99 10.74
C ASP A 187 25.48 -3.92 11.98
N ASP A 188 25.58 -3.36 13.20
CA ASP A 188 25.73 -4.11 14.44
C ASP A 188 24.49 -4.15 15.34
N ALA A 189 23.48 -3.34 15.11
CA ALA A 189 22.34 -3.22 16.01
C ALA A 189 21.03 -2.86 15.29
N MET A 190 19.92 -3.26 15.90
CA MET A 190 18.57 -2.89 15.51
C MET A 190 17.75 -2.51 16.74
N THR A 191 16.89 -1.52 16.61
CA THR A 191 15.92 -1.11 17.63
C THR A 191 14.55 -0.93 17.03
N LEU A 192 13.51 -1.31 17.79
CA LEU A 192 12.10 -1.10 17.46
C LEU A 192 11.55 -0.04 18.40
N GLU A 193 10.81 0.91 17.85
CA GLU A 193 10.09 1.94 18.61
C GLU A 193 8.65 1.97 18.13
N GLU A 194 7.71 1.68 19.03
CA GLU A 194 6.29 1.81 18.73
C GLU A 194 5.92 3.29 18.59
N LEU A 195 5.19 3.59 17.51
CA LEU A 195 4.68 4.93 17.23
C LEU A 195 3.30 5.12 17.85
N THR A 196 3.24 5.27 19.18
CA THR A 196 1.98 5.37 19.95
C THR A 196 1.07 6.52 19.48
N GLN A 197 1.62 7.56 18.86
CA GLN A 197 0.87 8.66 18.24
C GLN A 197 0.13 8.25 16.95
N CYS A 198 0.48 7.10 16.37
CA CYS A 198 -0.15 6.49 15.20
C CYS A 198 -1.05 5.30 15.60
N ASN A 199 -1.56 5.30 16.83
CA ASN A 199 -2.42 4.21 17.28
C ASN A 199 -3.63 4.08 16.36
N ASP A 200 -3.85 2.84 15.87
CA ASP A 200 -4.95 2.46 14.99
C ASP A 200 -5.00 3.27 13.67
N CYS A 201 -3.82 3.45 13.06
CA CYS A 201 -3.66 4.12 11.77
C CYS A 201 -2.93 3.23 10.78
N ILE A 202 -3.40 3.23 9.53
CA ILE A 202 -2.75 2.53 8.42
C ILE A 202 -1.70 3.43 7.79
N ALA A 203 -0.54 2.86 7.47
CA ALA A 203 0.54 3.58 6.85
C ALA A 203 0.19 4.03 5.42
N GLY A 204 0.40 5.30 5.13
CA GLY A 204 0.40 5.83 3.77
C GLY A 204 1.82 5.88 3.19
N ASN A 205 2.21 7.04 2.67
CA ASN A 205 3.54 7.26 2.13
C ASN A 205 4.19 8.52 2.71
N PHE A 206 5.45 8.73 2.33
CA PHE A 206 6.15 9.99 2.62
C PHE A 206 5.89 11.02 1.51
N SER A 207 5.84 12.31 1.90
CA SER A 207 5.89 13.39 0.92
C SER A 207 7.18 13.29 0.10
N PRO A 208 7.18 13.71 -1.19
CA PRO A 208 8.37 13.63 -2.04
C PRO A 208 9.62 14.32 -1.46
N ASP A 209 9.46 15.37 -0.63
CA ASP A 209 10.56 16.02 0.09
C ASP A 209 11.06 15.24 1.31
N GLY A 210 10.43 14.10 1.63
CA GLY A 210 10.78 13.23 2.73
C GLY A 210 10.53 13.80 4.13
N LYS A 211 9.81 14.90 4.27
CA LYS A 211 9.64 15.60 5.56
C LYS A 211 8.36 15.27 6.29
N THR A 212 7.40 14.68 5.62
CA THR A 212 6.10 14.35 6.21
C THR A 212 5.69 12.95 5.82
N PHE A 213 5.21 12.21 6.81
CA PHE A 213 4.56 10.93 6.65
C PHE A 213 3.05 11.10 6.83
N ILE A 214 2.25 10.40 6.04
CA ILE A 214 0.79 10.41 6.13
C ILE A 214 0.28 9.05 6.58
N THR A 215 -0.77 9.02 7.39
CA THR A 215 -1.51 7.81 7.74
C THR A 215 -2.97 7.95 7.36
N ALA A 216 -3.61 6.85 6.97
CA ALA A 216 -5.06 6.75 6.85
C ALA A 216 -5.67 6.23 8.16
N PRO A 217 -6.91 6.58 8.49
CA PRO A 217 -7.61 5.99 9.63
C PRO A 217 -7.95 4.52 9.36
N HIS A 218 -7.82 3.68 10.38
CA HIS A 218 -8.43 2.36 10.44
C HIS A 218 -9.81 2.50 11.12
N TYR A 219 -9.82 2.64 12.45
CA TYR A 219 -11.01 3.07 13.21
C TYR A 219 -10.83 4.47 13.82
N SER A 220 -9.70 5.11 13.55
CA SER A 220 -9.46 6.47 14.01
C SER A 220 -10.31 7.49 13.24
N GLU A 221 -10.52 8.68 13.82
CA GLU A 221 -11.42 9.69 13.26
C GLU A 221 -10.76 10.58 12.18
N ALA A 222 -9.44 10.45 11.96
CA ALA A 222 -8.72 11.40 11.12
C ALA A 222 -7.54 10.81 10.37
N ILE A 223 -7.28 11.37 9.18
CA ILE A 223 -6.00 11.27 8.48
C ILE A 223 -4.97 12.09 9.26
N GLN A 224 -3.80 11.52 9.55
CA GLN A 224 -2.76 12.19 10.33
C GLN A 224 -1.54 12.52 9.48
N LEU A 225 -0.92 13.66 9.76
CA LEU A 225 0.35 14.07 9.21
C LEU A 225 1.40 14.10 10.32
N LEU A 226 2.53 13.43 10.10
CA LEU A 226 3.64 13.34 11.04
C LEU A 226 4.91 13.89 10.41
N SER A 227 5.68 14.64 11.19
CA SER A 227 7.01 15.10 10.76
C SER A 227 7.98 13.95 10.68
N PHE A 228 8.92 14.00 9.74
CA PHE A 228 10.04 13.04 9.69
C PHE A 228 11.36 13.82 9.79
N PRO A 229 12.34 13.35 10.58
CA PRO A 229 12.44 12.01 11.21
C PRO A 229 11.85 11.90 12.63
N GLY A 230 11.24 12.94 13.19
CA GLY A 230 10.76 12.97 14.58
C GLY A 230 9.47 12.19 14.82
N MET A 231 8.70 11.89 13.76
CA MET A 231 7.39 11.21 13.81
C MET A 231 6.39 11.92 14.74
N GLU A 232 6.52 13.24 14.90
CA GLU A 232 5.60 14.06 15.70
C GLU A 232 4.37 14.44 14.86
N LYS A 233 3.19 14.39 15.46
CA LYS A 233 1.94 14.80 14.79
C LYS A 233 1.95 16.30 14.50
N THR A 234 1.87 16.65 13.22
CA THR A 234 1.88 18.03 12.73
C THR A 234 0.52 18.52 12.25
N GLY A 235 -0.40 17.60 11.96
CA GLY A 235 -1.74 17.91 11.50
C GLY A 235 -2.66 16.70 11.54
N ALA A 236 -3.96 16.96 11.50
CA ALA A 236 -4.98 15.94 11.35
C ALA A 236 -6.15 16.49 10.53
N LEU A 237 -6.63 15.70 9.57
CA LEU A 237 -7.83 16.02 8.80
C LEU A 237 -8.94 15.04 9.19
N PRO A 238 -9.95 15.49 9.96
CA PRO A 238 -11.09 14.66 10.32
C PRO A 238 -11.85 14.16 9.08
N GLN A 239 -12.33 12.92 9.11
CA GLN A 239 -13.06 12.34 7.99
C GLN A 239 -14.31 13.14 7.62
N GLU A 240 -15.04 13.65 8.60
CA GLU A 240 -16.25 14.44 8.39
C GLU A 240 -16.04 15.65 7.48
N ILE A 241 -14.88 16.33 7.58
CA ILE A 241 -14.55 17.49 6.73
C ILE A 241 -14.37 17.09 5.26
N LEU A 242 -13.99 15.83 4.98
CA LEU A 242 -13.81 15.36 3.62
C LEU A 242 -15.13 15.20 2.86
N PHE A 243 -16.21 14.89 3.55
CA PHE A 243 -17.46 14.41 2.94
C PHE A 243 -18.54 15.47 2.85
N ASP A 244 -18.45 16.57 3.61
CA ASP A 244 -19.39 17.70 3.60
C ASP A 244 -19.44 18.48 2.26
N ILE A 245 -18.63 18.07 1.27
CA ILE A 245 -18.32 18.90 0.13
C ILE A 245 -19.16 18.59 -1.11
N ASN A 246 -19.87 17.48 -1.14
CA ASN A 246 -20.57 17.05 -2.34
C ASN A 246 -21.89 16.33 -2.05
N ASP A 247 -23.00 16.98 -2.43
CA ASP A 247 -24.38 16.44 -2.34
C ASP A 247 -24.61 15.16 -3.18
N ARG A 248 -23.65 14.75 -4.02
CA ARG A 248 -23.79 13.64 -4.96
C ARG A 248 -24.14 12.30 -4.29
N TYR A 249 -23.70 12.12 -3.06
CA TYR A 249 -23.83 10.86 -2.31
C TYR A 249 -24.71 11.00 -1.05
N LYS A 250 -25.47 12.08 -0.94
CA LYS A 250 -26.31 12.38 0.23
C LYS A 250 -27.43 11.38 0.48
N ASP A 251 -27.82 10.62 -0.55
CA ASP A 251 -28.91 9.65 -0.48
C ASP A 251 -28.40 8.24 -0.11
N ALA A 252 -27.10 8.05 0.15
CA ALA A 252 -26.57 6.80 0.63
C ALA A 252 -27.04 6.55 2.07
N GLU A 253 -27.40 5.30 2.40
CA GLU A 253 -27.82 4.90 3.73
C GLU A 253 -26.67 5.06 4.75
N GLU A 254 -25.44 4.74 4.32
CA GLU A 254 -24.24 4.99 5.09
C GLU A 254 -23.40 6.09 4.45
N PRO A 255 -22.81 6.99 5.23
CA PRO A 255 -21.91 8.01 4.70
C PRO A 255 -20.66 7.39 4.07
N ASP A 256 -20.09 8.08 3.10
CA ASP A 256 -18.76 7.72 2.58
C ASP A 256 -17.70 7.75 3.68
N SER A 257 -16.66 6.94 3.55
CA SER A 257 -15.56 6.85 4.52
C SER A 257 -14.21 6.66 3.81
N VAL A 258 -13.12 6.86 4.51
CA VAL A 258 -11.78 6.60 3.99
C VAL A 258 -11.58 5.09 3.84
N ASN A 259 -11.16 4.65 2.65
CA ASN A 259 -10.86 3.25 2.37
C ASN A 259 -9.37 2.96 2.58
N TYR A 260 -8.91 3.06 3.83
CA TYR A 260 -7.57 2.70 4.29
C TYR A 260 -6.40 3.28 3.47
N THR A 261 -6.64 4.32 2.68
CA THR A 261 -5.61 4.84 1.78
C THR A 261 -5.58 6.36 1.77
N ALA A 262 -4.44 6.91 2.18
CA ALA A 262 -4.09 8.32 2.05
C ALA A 262 -2.64 8.43 1.55
N LEU A 263 -2.39 9.14 0.46
CA LEU A 263 -1.10 9.17 -0.22
C LEU A 263 -0.72 10.57 -0.65
N PHE A 264 0.49 11.03 -0.33
CA PHE A 264 1.06 12.21 -0.97
C PHE A 264 1.24 11.96 -2.47
N ILE A 265 0.73 12.89 -3.27
CA ILE A 265 0.94 12.92 -4.72
C ILE A 265 1.95 14.01 -5.13
N ASN A 266 2.18 14.98 -4.25
CA ASN A 266 3.28 15.95 -4.31
C ASN A 266 3.53 16.50 -2.89
N ASN A 267 4.44 17.48 -2.75
CA ASN A 267 4.79 18.00 -1.41
C ASN A 267 3.65 18.69 -0.67
N ASP A 268 2.68 19.22 -1.39
CA ASP A 268 1.62 20.07 -0.83
C ASP A 268 0.25 19.40 -0.83
N THR A 269 0.09 18.33 -1.59
CA THR A 269 -1.21 17.70 -1.84
C THR A 269 -1.14 16.21 -1.57
N PHE A 270 -2.16 15.71 -0.89
CA PHE A 270 -2.38 14.28 -0.74
C PHE A 270 -3.76 13.87 -1.29
N LEU A 271 -3.80 12.63 -1.75
CA LEU A 271 -4.99 11.95 -2.22
C LEU A 271 -5.55 11.11 -1.09
N VAL A 272 -6.87 11.11 -0.96
CA VAL A 272 -7.62 10.23 -0.05
C VAL A 272 -8.54 9.36 -0.89
N PHE A 273 -8.38 8.05 -0.78
CA PHE A 273 -9.27 7.11 -1.44
C PHE A 273 -10.42 6.74 -0.52
N THR A 274 -11.65 6.75 -1.06
CA THR A 274 -12.85 6.52 -0.27
C THR A 274 -13.51 5.17 -0.58
N ARG A 275 -14.36 4.70 0.33
CA ARG A 275 -15.16 3.47 0.16
C ARG A 275 -16.01 3.53 -1.12
N PHE A 276 -16.51 4.69 -1.48
CA PHE A 276 -17.29 4.88 -2.73
C PHE A 276 -16.42 4.97 -3.99
N GLY A 277 -15.11 4.73 -3.88
CA GLY A 277 -14.19 4.75 -5.02
C GLY A 277 -13.80 6.15 -5.48
N ARG A 278 -13.92 7.16 -4.62
CA ARG A 278 -13.53 8.55 -4.93
C ARG A 278 -12.05 8.77 -4.61
N CYS A 279 -11.43 9.64 -5.39
CA CYS A 279 -10.04 10.08 -5.20
C CYS A 279 -10.02 11.56 -4.79
N LEU A 280 -10.28 11.84 -3.51
CA LEU A 280 -10.34 13.20 -2.99
C LEU A 280 -8.96 13.82 -2.84
N LEU A 281 -8.85 15.13 -3.06
CA LEU A 281 -7.61 15.89 -2.95
C LEU A 281 -7.68 16.85 -1.77
N ALA A 282 -6.67 16.77 -0.90
CA ALA A 282 -6.55 17.67 0.23
C ALA A 282 -5.20 18.39 0.27
N ASP A 283 -5.22 19.61 0.77
CA ASP A 283 -4.04 20.46 0.97
C ASP A 283 -3.39 20.18 2.33
N ARG A 284 -2.10 19.87 2.32
CA ARG A 284 -1.29 19.56 3.51
C ARG A 284 -1.25 20.70 4.54
N HIS A 285 -1.25 21.95 4.09
CA HIS A 285 -1.02 23.09 4.96
C HIS A 285 -2.32 23.63 5.57
N THR A 286 -3.40 23.61 4.79
CA THR A 286 -4.71 24.10 5.24
C THR A 286 -5.59 22.99 5.80
N LEU A 287 -5.23 21.72 5.56
CA LEU A 287 -6.01 20.54 5.95
C LEU A 287 -7.46 20.64 5.45
N THR A 288 -7.61 21.05 4.19
CA THR A 288 -8.92 21.20 3.54
C THR A 288 -8.98 20.37 2.26
N CYS A 289 -10.07 19.69 2.05
CA CYS A 289 -10.37 19.07 0.77
C CYS A 289 -10.76 20.15 -0.25
N PHE A 290 -10.16 20.10 -1.44
CA PHE A 290 -10.36 21.13 -2.46
C PHE A 290 -10.74 20.57 -3.84
N GLY A 291 -10.78 19.26 -4.00
CA GLY A 291 -11.10 18.67 -5.29
C GLY A 291 -11.13 17.16 -5.29
N GLU A 292 -11.36 16.61 -6.46
CA GLU A 292 -11.45 15.18 -6.73
C GLU A 292 -10.75 14.87 -8.06
N LEU A 293 -9.94 13.82 -8.10
CA LEU A 293 -9.44 13.24 -9.33
C LEU A 293 -10.51 12.32 -9.92
N LEU A 294 -10.72 12.46 -11.23
CA LEU A 294 -11.65 11.61 -11.98
C LEU A 294 -10.86 10.80 -13.01
N PRO A 295 -10.30 9.62 -12.62
CA PRO A 295 -9.56 8.78 -13.53
C PRO A 295 -10.49 8.26 -14.65
N GLU A 296 -10.08 8.41 -15.91
CA GLU A 296 -10.83 7.96 -17.07
C GLU A 296 -11.18 6.47 -16.97
N GLY A 297 -12.47 6.15 -17.14
CA GLY A 297 -12.98 4.79 -17.08
C GLY A 297 -13.06 4.19 -15.67
N CYS A 298 -12.96 5.00 -14.63
CA CYS A 298 -13.22 4.60 -13.24
C CYS A 298 -14.49 5.30 -12.76
N ASP A 299 -15.59 4.56 -12.71
CA ASP A 299 -16.89 5.09 -12.33
C ASP A 299 -17.28 4.65 -10.92
N THR A 300 -18.02 5.50 -10.23
CA THR A 300 -18.75 5.14 -9.00
C THR A 300 -20.16 4.73 -9.39
N ARG A 301 -20.60 3.60 -8.86
CA ARG A 301 -21.94 3.04 -9.09
C ARG A 301 -22.70 2.93 -7.79
N ALA A 302 -24.03 3.13 -7.87
CA ALA A 302 -24.93 2.84 -6.77
C ALA A 302 -25.43 1.39 -6.84
N TYR A 303 -25.64 0.78 -5.69
CA TYR A 303 -26.08 -0.60 -5.55
C TYR A 303 -27.36 -0.68 -4.72
N ASP A 304 -28.23 -1.65 -5.08
CA ASP A 304 -29.41 -2.00 -4.34
C ASP A 304 -29.10 -2.99 -3.19
N PHE A 305 -30.13 -3.32 -2.40
CA PHE A 305 -30.02 -4.26 -1.28
C PHE A 305 -29.57 -5.67 -1.68
N SER A 306 -29.65 -6.02 -2.95
CA SER A 306 -29.20 -7.30 -3.49
C SER A 306 -27.78 -7.21 -4.05
N GLY A 307 -27.12 -6.04 -3.96
CA GLY A 307 -25.78 -5.79 -4.51
C GLY A 307 -25.76 -5.60 -6.03
N ASN A 308 -26.92 -5.34 -6.68
CA ASN A 308 -26.96 -5.06 -8.11
C ASN A 308 -26.81 -3.55 -8.38
N PRO A 309 -26.10 -3.15 -9.45
CA PRO A 309 -26.07 -1.75 -9.85
C PRO A 309 -27.48 -1.22 -10.09
N THR A 310 -27.79 -0.04 -9.53
CA THR A 310 -29.11 0.60 -9.68
C THR A 310 -28.97 2.07 -10.03
N THR A 311 -29.94 2.60 -10.73
CA THR A 311 -30.12 4.04 -11.00
C THR A 311 -31.37 4.59 -10.32
N ASP A 312 -32.11 3.75 -9.60
CA ASP A 312 -33.29 4.16 -8.82
C ASP A 312 -32.85 4.79 -7.50
N PRO A 313 -33.02 6.10 -7.31
CA PRO A 313 -32.56 6.78 -6.10
C PRO A 313 -33.24 6.29 -4.82
N THR A 314 -34.40 5.61 -4.93
CA THR A 314 -35.12 5.08 -3.78
C THR A 314 -34.65 3.68 -3.38
N ALA A 315 -33.88 3.03 -4.22
CA ALA A 315 -33.32 1.69 -4.01
C ALA A 315 -31.85 1.68 -3.64
N ILE A 316 -31.18 2.83 -3.62
CA ILE A 316 -29.75 2.92 -3.31
C ILE A 316 -29.51 2.67 -1.83
N VAL A 317 -28.70 1.67 -1.52
CA VAL A 317 -28.25 1.36 -0.16
C VAL A 317 -26.74 1.47 0.00
N ASP A 318 -25.97 1.39 -1.09
CA ASP A 318 -24.52 1.52 -1.06
C ASP A 318 -23.98 2.09 -2.38
N TYR A 319 -22.74 2.57 -2.35
CA TYR A 319 -21.97 2.96 -3.51
C TYR A 319 -20.67 2.18 -3.56
N GLY A 320 -20.14 1.94 -4.76
CA GLY A 320 -18.84 1.32 -4.97
C GLY A 320 -18.19 1.83 -6.25
N GLY A 321 -16.88 1.76 -6.30
CA GLY A 321 -16.09 2.22 -7.44
C GLY A 321 -15.44 1.08 -8.22
N ASP A 322 -14.96 1.43 -9.40
CA ASP A 322 -14.20 0.51 -10.26
C ASP A 322 -12.74 0.32 -9.81
N ILE A 323 -12.29 1.09 -8.83
CA ILE A 323 -10.91 1.05 -8.31
C ILE A 323 -10.82 0.00 -7.20
N ILE A 324 -9.98 -1.03 -7.39
CA ILE A 324 -9.70 -2.05 -6.36
C ILE A 324 -8.56 -1.58 -5.45
N THR A 325 -7.43 -1.17 -6.06
CA THR A 325 -6.28 -0.63 -5.35
C THR A 325 -5.72 0.56 -6.10
N LEU A 326 -5.06 1.45 -5.38
CA LEU A 326 -4.32 2.56 -5.97
C LEU A 326 -3.00 2.80 -5.25
N GLN A 327 -2.00 3.21 -6.01
CA GLN A 327 -0.65 3.52 -5.52
C GLN A 327 -0.09 4.70 -6.32
N VAL A 328 0.91 5.38 -5.75
CA VAL A 328 1.72 6.37 -6.49
C VAL A 328 3.06 5.72 -6.81
N ASN A 329 3.42 5.67 -8.09
CA ASN A 329 4.68 5.04 -8.52
C ASN A 329 5.88 6.00 -8.36
N MET A 330 7.09 5.50 -8.66
CA MET A 330 8.34 6.26 -8.54
C MET A 330 8.42 7.48 -9.47
N GLN A 331 7.61 7.53 -10.52
CA GLN A 331 7.50 8.66 -11.44
C GLN A 331 6.44 9.69 -10.99
N GLY A 332 5.80 9.48 -9.84
CA GLY A 332 4.73 10.32 -9.36
C GLY A 332 3.43 10.17 -10.16
N GLN A 333 3.20 9.01 -10.80
CA GLN A 333 1.97 8.68 -11.52
C GLN A 333 1.05 7.85 -10.63
N LEU A 334 -0.25 7.93 -10.86
CA LEU A 334 -1.25 7.10 -10.20
C LEU A 334 -1.36 5.76 -10.91
N LEU A 335 -1.15 4.67 -10.19
CA LEU A 335 -1.32 3.30 -10.62
C LEU A 335 -2.61 2.75 -10.01
N ILE A 336 -3.50 2.24 -10.83
CA ILE A 336 -4.81 1.72 -10.42
C ILE A 336 -4.98 0.28 -10.91
N THR A 337 -5.40 -0.61 -10.00
CA THR A 337 -6.00 -1.90 -10.37
C THR A 337 -7.49 -1.69 -10.53
N HIS A 338 -7.99 -1.95 -11.73
CA HIS A 338 -9.39 -1.74 -12.08
C HIS A 338 -10.20 -3.03 -11.96
N SER A 339 -11.46 -2.93 -11.56
CA SER A 339 -12.39 -4.07 -11.38
C SER A 339 -12.61 -4.93 -12.65
N SER A 340 -12.37 -4.36 -13.84
CA SER A 340 -12.41 -5.11 -15.12
C SER A 340 -11.21 -6.02 -15.36
N GLY A 341 -10.24 -6.10 -14.45
CA GLY A 341 -8.99 -6.85 -14.68
C GLY A 341 -7.96 -6.06 -15.49
N GLU A 342 -7.91 -4.75 -15.34
CA GLU A 342 -6.91 -3.89 -16.00
C GLU A 342 -6.01 -3.22 -14.98
N LEU A 343 -4.72 -3.13 -15.29
CA LEU A 343 -3.78 -2.24 -14.62
C LEU A 343 -3.69 -0.95 -15.43
N ARG A 344 -3.90 0.19 -14.81
CA ARG A 344 -3.94 1.51 -15.46
C ARG A 344 -2.98 2.48 -14.80
N VAL A 345 -2.29 3.27 -15.60
CA VAL A 345 -1.39 4.35 -15.15
C VAL A 345 -1.92 5.68 -15.66
N TYR A 346 -1.94 6.67 -14.79
CA TYR A 346 -2.41 8.02 -15.06
C TYR A 346 -1.33 9.03 -14.67
N ASP A 347 -1.05 9.98 -15.55
CA ASP A 347 -0.16 11.10 -15.22
C ASP A 347 -0.89 12.08 -14.31
N LEU A 348 -0.31 12.36 -13.15
CA LEU A 348 -0.84 13.36 -12.23
C LEU A 348 -0.57 14.77 -12.77
N PRO A 349 -1.59 15.64 -12.86
CA PRO A 349 -1.39 17.00 -13.34
C PRO A 349 -0.62 17.84 -12.32
N GLU A 350 0.04 18.90 -12.79
CA GLU A 350 0.49 19.96 -11.90
C GLU A 350 -0.70 20.61 -11.20
N ILE A 351 -0.91 20.28 -9.95
CA ILE A 351 -1.95 20.88 -9.13
C ILE A 351 -1.42 22.21 -8.60
N LYS A 352 -1.64 23.29 -9.37
CA LYS A 352 -1.26 24.65 -8.94
C LYS A 352 -2.24 25.15 -7.88
N LYS A 353 -1.71 25.69 -6.78
CA LYS A 353 -2.50 26.50 -5.86
C LYS A 353 -2.94 27.77 -6.59
N GLU A 354 -4.24 28.01 -6.67
CA GLU A 354 -4.70 29.36 -6.97
C GLU A 354 -4.37 30.20 -5.75
N THR A 355 -3.40 31.08 -5.89
CA THR A 355 -3.14 32.14 -4.90
C THR A 355 -4.37 33.04 -4.86
N VAL A 356 -5.13 32.94 -3.77
CA VAL A 356 -6.22 33.87 -3.44
C VAL A 356 -5.63 35.21 -3.01
#